data_83f020b0a6470ca0fbe1a0aa138dd694
#
_entry.id   83f020b0a6470ca0fbe1a0aa138dd694
#
_cell.length_a   1.000
_cell.length_b   1.000
_cell.length_c   1.000
_cell.angle_alpha   90.00
_cell.angle_beta   90.00
_cell.angle_gamma   90.00
#
_symmetry.space_group_name_H-M   'P 1'
#
loop_
_entity.id
_entity.type
_entity.pdbx_description
1 polymer ?
#
loop_
_entity_poly.entity_id
_entity_poly.type
_entity_poly.pdbx_seq_one_letter_code
_entity_poly.pdbx_strand_id
1 'polypeptide(L)'
;MVLAAGRKAPVCPFSQTGRAASCAARALREHSEIKMTQPILKTRDLTVRFGGHVAVDAVSCAFNAGELTAIVGPNGAGKTTYFNLISGQIPASGGAVSLRGRDITRASVSARTKAGIGRAFQLTNLFPGLSVLENLRLVVQAKLGRGFNLWSMVSRHQDLTDQAEEILARVRLLDQRDQVVSELSHGNQRKLEVALLIAQDPDVYMFDEPTAGMSVDEAPVVLDLIAELKQQKDRSILLVEHKMDVIRSLADRIIVLHNGALAADGAPAEVMASDVVQEAYMGRGLEGILADV
;
A
#
# COMPACT_ATOMS: atom_id res chain seq x y z
N MET A 1 58.73 28.77 51.84
CA MET A 1 58.44 29.98 52.65
C MET A 1 57.25 30.70 52.03
N VAL A 2 56.24 30.85 52.83
CA VAL A 2 55.07 31.77 52.75
C VAL A 2 53.86 31.26 51.99
N LEU A 3 52.90 30.64 52.70
CA LEU A 3 51.56 31.07 53.20
C LEU A 3 50.53 31.42 52.10
N ALA A 4 49.59 30.56 51.88
CA ALA A 4 48.20 30.41 52.35
C ALA A 4 47.36 31.73 52.34
N ALA A 5 46.34 31.72 51.55
CA ALA A 5 45.09 32.44 51.86
C ALA A 5 43.90 31.75 51.19
N GLY A 6 43.07 31.17 52.01
CA GLY A 6 41.78 30.57 51.63
C GLY A 6 40.76 31.62 51.24
N ARG A 7 39.92 31.28 50.28
CA ARG A 7 38.65 31.97 50.01
C ARG A 7 37.49 30.95 50.14
N LYS A 8 36.61 31.24 51.07
CA LYS A 8 35.35 30.56 51.34
C LYS A 8 34.44 30.63 50.12
N ALA A 9 33.84 29.49 49.79
CA ALA A 9 32.75 29.42 48.84
C ALA A 9 31.49 30.05 49.44
N PRO A 10 30.67 30.74 48.63
CA PRO A 10 29.35 31.19 49.08
C PRO A 10 28.33 30.06 48.98
N VAL A 11 27.59 29.86 50.08
CA VAL A 11 26.43 28.99 50.20
C VAL A 11 25.30 29.57 49.40
N CYS A 12 24.78 28.83 48.39
CA CYS A 12 23.53 29.16 47.70
C CYS A 12 22.35 28.59 48.51
N PRO A 13 21.28 29.36 48.72
CA PRO A 13 20.08 28.86 49.39
C PRO A 13 19.21 27.99 48.44
N PHE A 14 18.73 26.93 49.03
CA PHE A 14 17.75 25.99 48.52
C PHE A 14 16.44 26.70 48.13
N SER A 15 15.98 26.57 46.90
CA SER A 15 14.59 26.37 46.46
C SER A 15 14.44 26.74 44.96
N GLN A 16 14.29 25.74 44.11
CA GLN A 16 13.51 25.76 42.86
C GLN A 16 13.76 24.49 42.01
N THR A 17 13.54 23.32 42.60
CA THR A 17 13.63 22.03 41.86
C THR A 17 12.32 21.59 41.20
N GLY A 18 11.27 22.42 41.21
CA GLY A 18 9.94 22.04 40.65
C GLY A 18 9.69 22.51 39.19
N ARG A 19 10.37 23.54 38.73
CA ARG A 19 10.06 24.13 37.39
C ARG A 19 10.93 23.57 36.24
N ALA A 20 12.14 23.14 36.52
CA ALA A 20 13.04 22.59 35.49
C ALA A 20 12.60 21.19 35.00
N ALA A 21 12.13 20.34 35.91
CA ALA A 21 11.63 19.01 35.57
C ALA A 21 10.31 19.05 34.75
N SER A 22 9.45 20.03 35.03
CA SER A 22 8.21 20.24 34.25
C SER A 22 8.48 20.71 32.83
N CYS A 23 9.50 21.58 32.62
CA CYS A 23 9.84 22.08 31.29
C CYS A 23 10.54 21.02 30.44
N ALA A 24 11.43 20.20 31.03
CA ALA A 24 12.07 19.09 30.33
C ALA A 24 11.09 17.97 29.98
N ALA A 25 10.15 17.65 30.89
CA ALA A 25 9.10 16.66 30.62
C ALA A 25 8.10 17.14 29.55
N ARG A 26 7.85 18.45 29.47
CA ARG A 26 7.02 19.05 28.43
C ARG A 26 7.75 19.09 27.08
N ALA A 27 9.03 19.44 27.05
CA ALA A 27 9.86 19.40 25.85
C ALA A 27 10.05 17.95 25.33
N LEU A 28 10.17 16.95 26.20
CA LEU A 28 10.24 15.54 25.82
C LEU A 28 8.89 15.01 25.32
N ARG A 29 7.77 15.51 25.82
CA ARG A 29 6.43 15.20 25.29
C ARG A 29 6.17 15.90 23.96
N GLU A 30 6.60 17.15 23.79
CA GLU A 30 6.49 17.88 22.52
C GLU A 30 7.44 17.35 21.44
N HIS A 31 8.51 16.62 21.80
CA HIS A 31 9.40 15.92 20.85
C HIS A 31 8.95 14.48 20.56
N SER A 32 8.01 13.89 21.32
CA SER A 32 7.40 12.59 21.03
C SER A 32 6.11 12.70 20.21
N GLU A 33 5.51 13.86 20.16
CA GLU A 33 4.38 14.20 19.29
C GLU A 33 4.93 14.94 18.07
N ILE A 34 4.67 14.37 16.90
CA ILE A 34 4.99 14.91 15.57
C ILE A 34 6.40 14.53 15.05
N LYS A 35 6.73 13.25 15.02
CA LYS A 35 7.24 12.72 13.77
C LYS A 35 6.02 12.60 12.84
N MET A 36 5.59 13.69 12.24
CA MET A 36 4.74 13.65 11.05
C MET A 36 5.58 12.96 9.98
N THR A 37 5.51 11.65 9.93
CA THR A 37 6.10 10.89 8.84
C THR A 37 5.44 11.41 7.57
N GLN A 38 6.24 12.02 6.68
CA GLN A 38 5.71 12.50 5.40
C GLN A 38 5.03 11.31 4.71
N PRO A 39 3.83 11.50 4.18
CA PRO A 39 3.12 10.42 3.52
C PRO A 39 3.96 9.88 2.35
N ILE A 40 3.97 8.55 2.21
CA ILE A 40 4.68 7.91 1.10
C ILE A 40 4.06 8.31 -0.23
N LEU A 41 2.73 8.26 -0.30
CA LEU A 41 1.96 8.63 -1.48
C LEU A 41 0.96 9.74 -1.11
N LYS A 42 0.83 10.73 -1.97
CA LYS A 42 -0.17 11.80 -1.80
C LYS A 42 -0.81 12.14 -3.13
N THR A 43 -2.11 12.29 -3.12
CA THR A 43 -2.88 12.91 -4.21
C THR A 43 -3.38 14.27 -3.75
N ARG A 44 -3.46 15.23 -4.68
CA ARG A 44 -3.98 16.57 -4.45
C ARG A 44 -4.89 16.96 -5.60
N ASP A 45 -6.16 17.22 -5.30
CA ASP A 45 -7.21 17.64 -6.23
C ASP A 45 -7.24 16.80 -7.51
N LEU A 46 -6.96 15.48 -7.35
CA LEU A 46 -6.78 14.57 -8.47
C LEU A 46 -8.10 14.41 -9.20
N THR A 47 -8.12 14.74 -10.49
CA THR A 47 -9.33 14.82 -11.29
C THR A 47 -9.13 14.13 -12.64
N VAL A 48 -10.14 13.40 -13.10
CA VAL A 48 -10.21 12.91 -14.49
C VAL A 48 -11.62 13.08 -15.07
N ARG A 49 -11.66 13.49 -16.31
CA ARG A 49 -12.89 13.70 -17.09
C ARG A 49 -12.84 12.88 -18.37
N PHE A 50 -13.95 12.22 -18.67
CA PHE A 50 -14.15 11.50 -19.92
C PHE A 50 -15.31 12.18 -20.68
N GLY A 51 -14.98 13.03 -21.65
CA GLY A 51 -15.98 13.89 -22.29
C GLY A 51 -16.66 14.81 -21.27
N GLY A 52 -17.97 14.70 -21.13
CA GLY A 52 -18.78 15.47 -20.16
C GLY A 52 -18.85 14.84 -18.76
N HIS A 53 -18.37 13.61 -18.57
CA HIS A 53 -18.48 12.89 -17.30
C HIS A 53 -17.20 13.06 -16.46
N VAL A 54 -17.36 13.44 -15.18
CA VAL A 54 -16.28 13.51 -14.20
C VAL A 54 -16.24 12.19 -13.42
N ALA A 55 -15.26 11.35 -13.69
CA ALA A 55 -15.17 10.04 -13.06
C ALA A 55 -14.40 10.06 -11.72
N VAL A 56 -13.48 11.03 -11.54
CA VAL A 56 -12.82 11.36 -10.27
C VAL A 56 -12.76 12.87 -10.19
N ASP A 57 -13.23 13.43 -9.07
CA ASP A 57 -13.38 14.88 -8.88
C ASP A 57 -12.63 15.35 -7.64
N ALA A 58 -11.53 16.05 -7.84
CA ALA A 58 -10.72 16.73 -6.84
C ALA A 58 -10.35 15.89 -5.60
N VAL A 59 -10.06 14.58 -5.79
CA VAL A 59 -9.72 13.67 -4.67
C VAL A 59 -8.33 13.97 -4.13
N SER A 60 -8.28 14.36 -2.85
CA SER A 60 -7.04 14.65 -2.11
C SER A 60 -6.90 13.70 -0.94
N CYS A 61 -5.88 12.82 -0.97
CA CYS A 61 -5.58 11.84 0.07
C CYS A 61 -4.08 11.77 0.32
N ALA A 62 -3.71 11.40 1.54
CA ALA A 62 -2.33 11.10 1.93
C ALA A 62 -2.27 9.67 2.47
N PHE A 63 -1.30 8.87 2.02
CA PHE A 63 -1.12 7.47 2.40
C PHE A 63 0.22 7.33 3.12
N ASN A 64 0.15 6.82 4.35
CA ASN A 64 1.30 6.77 5.24
C ASN A 64 2.04 5.42 5.14
N ALA A 65 3.30 5.41 5.57
CA ALA A 65 4.05 4.19 5.77
C ALA A 65 3.44 3.36 6.91
N GLY A 66 3.46 2.02 6.76
CA GLY A 66 2.95 1.08 7.75
C GLY A 66 1.43 1.07 7.87
N GLU A 67 0.70 1.66 6.91
CA GLU A 67 -0.75 1.76 6.90
C GLU A 67 -1.36 1.00 5.73
N LEU A 68 -2.38 0.19 5.99
CA LEU A 68 -3.25 -0.39 4.99
C LEU A 68 -4.53 0.46 4.90
N THR A 69 -4.69 1.13 3.76
CA THR A 69 -5.88 1.93 3.47
C THR A 69 -6.80 1.17 2.51
N ALA A 70 -8.02 0.86 2.96
CA ALA A 70 -9.06 0.32 2.10
C ALA A 70 -9.80 1.45 1.38
N ILE A 71 -10.02 1.29 0.07
CA ILE A 71 -10.81 2.22 -0.75
C ILE A 71 -12.10 1.54 -1.13
N VAL A 72 -13.20 2.06 -0.62
CA VAL A 72 -14.52 1.48 -0.76
C VAL A 72 -15.50 2.45 -1.44
N GLY A 73 -16.65 1.95 -1.85
CA GLY A 73 -17.70 2.74 -2.49
C GLY A 73 -18.51 1.88 -3.45
N PRO A 74 -19.70 2.32 -3.86
CA PRO A 74 -20.57 1.60 -4.79
C PRO A 74 -19.90 1.39 -6.16
N ASN A 75 -20.52 0.54 -6.99
CA ASN A 75 -20.08 0.38 -8.36
C ASN A 75 -20.26 1.71 -9.12
N GLY A 76 -19.22 2.10 -9.89
CA GLY A 76 -19.19 3.39 -10.57
C GLY A 76 -18.73 4.57 -9.71
N ALA A 77 -18.37 4.36 -8.42
CA ALA A 77 -17.88 5.42 -7.52
C ALA A 77 -16.52 6.01 -7.91
N GLY A 78 -15.82 5.45 -8.89
CA GLY A 78 -14.52 5.95 -9.35
C GLY A 78 -13.31 5.24 -8.76
N LYS A 79 -13.47 4.17 -7.95
CA LYS A 79 -12.37 3.45 -7.28
C LYS A 79 -11.27 2.99 -8.23
N THR A 80 -11.60 2.17 -9.22
CA THR A 80 -10.64 1.67 -10.22
C THR A 80 -10.06 2.81 -11.05
N THR A 81 -10.85 3.85 -11.35
CA THR A 81 -10.37 5.04 -12.04
C THR A 81 -9.35 5.81 -11.21
N TYR A 82 -9.58 5.96 -9.91
CA TYR A 82 -8.64 6.56 -8.98
C TYR A 82 -7.33 5.76 -8.89
N PHE A 83 -7.41 4.43 -8.82
CA PHE A 83 -6.25 3.54 -8.91
C PHE A 83 -5.47 3.71 -10.23
N ASN A 84 -6.21 3.81 -11.37
CA ASN A 84 -5.61 4.04 -12.68
C ASN A 84 -4.86 5.38 -12.77
N LEU A 85 -5.37 6.42 -12.11
CA LEU A 85 -4.71 7.72 -12.00
C LEU A 85 -3.43 7.63 -11.18
N ILE A 86 -3.45 6.96 -10.02
CA ILE A 86 -2.28 6.78 -9.15
C ILE A 86 -1.21 5.94 -9.86
N SER A 87 -1.57 4.84 -10.50
CA SER A 87 -0.63 3.97 -11.22
C SER A 87 -0.15 4.54 -12.56
N GLY A 88 -0.83 5.59 -13.09
CA GLY A 88 -0.48 6.26 -14.34
C GLY A 88 -1.01 5.58 -15.60
N GLN A 89 -1.94 4.64 -15.46
CA GLN A 89 -2.62 4.00 -16.60
C GLN A 89 -3.55 4.97 -17.33
N ILE A 90 -4.08 5.95 -16.61
CA ILE A 90 -4.90 7.03 -17.15
C ILE A 90 -4.23 8.36 -16.78
N PRO A 91 -4.05 9.28 -17.72
CA PRO A 91 -3.55 10.62 -17.42
C PRO A 91 -4.59 11.42 -16.64
N ALA A 92 -4.16 12.16 -15.63
CA ALA A 92 -5.01 13.08 -14.90
C ALA A 92 -5.38 14.30 -15.76
N SER A 93 -6.64 14.74 -15.67
CA SER A 93 -7.08 16.01 -16.25
C SER A 93 -6.69 17.20 -15.37
N GLY A 94 -6.52 16.99 -14.07
CA GLY A 94 -6.11 18.00 -13.09
C GLY A 94 -5.58 17.38 -11.81
N GLY A 95 -5.00 18.22 -10.96
CA GLY A 95 -4.41 17.78 -9.70
C GLY A 95 -3.00 17.20 -9.83
N ALA A 96 -2.53 16.54 -8.78
CA ALA A 96 -1.18 16.00 -8.71
C ALA A 96 -1.10 14.68 -7.92
N VAL A 97 -0.13 13.84 -8.29
CA VAL A 97 0.28 12.64 -7.56
C VAL A 97 1.73 12.78 -7.18
N SER A 98 2.06 12.61 -5.90
CA SER A 98 3.44 12.63 -5.43
C SER A 98 3.79 11.38 -4.64
N LEU A 99 4.99 10.83 -4.87
CA LEU A 99 5.56 9.70 -4.18
C LEU A 99 6.82 10.15 -3.43
N ARG A 100 6.87 9.94 -2.13
CA ARG A 100 7.96 10.41 -1.24
C ARG A 100 8.32 11.90 -1.48
N GLY A 101 7.30 12.74 -1.67
CA GLY A 101 7.45 14.18 -1.93
C GLY A 101 7.83 14.55 -3.37
N ARG A 102 8.13 13.57 -4.23
CA ARG A 102 8.45 13.80 -5.65
C ARG A 102 7.17 13.75 -6.49
N ASP A 103 6.94 14.78 -7.30
CA ASP A 103 5.83 14.78 -8.27
C ASP A 103 6.06 13.72 -9.36
N ILE A 104 5.07 12.83 -9.50
CA ILE A 104 5.03 11.77 -10.51
C ILE A 104 3.80 11.88 -11.42
N THR A 105 3.07 12.99 -11.38
CA THR A 105 1.79 13.18 -12.08
C THR A 105 1.87 12.86 -13.57
N ARG A 106 2.96 13.28 -14.22
CA ARG A 106 3.18 13.07 -15.66
C ARG A 106 4.09 11.88 -15.98
N ALA A 107 4.53 11.15 -14.95
CA ALA A 107 5.39 9.99 -15.16
C ALA A 107 4.60 8.84 -15.80
N SER A 108 5.24 8.12 -16.75
CA SER A 108 4.66 6.91 -17.33
C SER A 108 4.49 5.80 -16.31
N VAL A 109 3.68 4.79 -16.61
CA VAL A 109 3.50 3.59 -15.76
C VAL A 109 4.85 2.99 -15.40
N SER A 110 5.74 2.75 -16.39
CA SER A 110 7.07 2.18 -16.14
C SER A 110 7.94 3.06 -15.23
N ALA A 111 7.85 4.40 -15.36
CA ALA A 111 8.59 5.31 -14.49
C ALA A 111 8.04 5.30 -13.06
N ARG A 112 6.71 5.21 -12.87
CA ARG A 112 6.07 5.08 -11.55
C ARG A 112 6.39 3.75 -10.89
N THR A 113 6.41 2.66 -11.65
CA THR A 113 6.83 1.34 -11.18
C THR A 113 8.28 1.37 -10.68
N LYS A 114 9.20 1.93 -11.46
CA LYS A 114 10.60 2.11 -11.05
C LYS A 114 10.77 3.06 -9.86
N ALA A 115 9.84 3.98 -9.68
CA ALA A 115 9.83 4.89 -8.54
C ALA A 115 9.29 4.25 -7.25
N GLY A 116 8.67 3.07 -7.32
CA GLY A 116 8.18 2.32 -6.16
C GLY A 116 6.65 2.17 -6.08
N ILE A 117 5.90 2.37 -7.15
CA ILE A 117 4.47 2.00 -7.20
C ILE A 117 4.31 0.62 -7.82
N GLY A 118 3.81 -0.32 -7.04
CA GLY A 118 3.45 -1.65 -7.53
C GLY A 118 1.94 -1.85 -7.53
N ARG A 119 1.39 -2.44 -8.60
CA ARG A 119 -0.02 -2.76 -8.70
C ARG A 119 -0.21 -4.19 -9.19
N ALA A 120 -0.98 -4.99 -8.45
CA ALA A 120 -1.53 -6.24 -8.93
C ALA A 120 -2.69 -5.91 -9.88
N PHE A 121 -2.64 -6.40 -11.10
CA PHE A 121 -3.52 -5.97 -12.17
C PHE A 121 -4.79 -6.81 -12.24
N GLN A 122 -5.90 -6.15 -12.60
CA GLN A 122 -7.15 -6.81 -13.01
C GLN A 122 -7.03 -7.57 -14.35
N LEU A 123 -6.01 -7.24 -15.16
CA LEU A 123 -5.67 -7.93 -16.41
C LEU A 123 -4.30 -8.56 -16.21
N THR A 124 -4.24 -9.87 -16.33
CA THR A 124 -3.06 -10.72 -16.19
C THR A 124 -1.90 -10.21 -17.06
N ASN A 125 -0.92 -9.55 -16.47
CA ASN A 125 0.36 -9.26 -17.11
C ASN A 125 1.32 -10.46 -16.98
N LEU A 126 0.75 -11.66 -16.92
CA LEU A 126 1.51 -12.90 -16.93
C LEU A 126 1.96 -13.22 -18.35
N PHE A 127 3.12 -13.80 -18.47
CA PHE A 127 3.57 -14.40 -19.72
C PHE A 127 2.98 -15.81 -19.84
N PRO A 128 1.88 -16.00 -20.57
CA PRO A 128 1.10 -17.24 -20.52
C PRO A 128 1.86 -18.44 -21.07
N GLY A 129 2.83 -18.23 -21.95
CA GLY A 129 3.68 -19.26 -22.55
C GLY A 129 4.92 -19.61 -21.73
N LEU A 130 5.19 -18.93 -20.61
CA LEU A 130 6.30 -19.22 -19.71
C LEU A 130 5.81 -20.00 -18.50
N SER A 131 6.74 -20.71 -17.82
CA SER A 131 6.43 -21.36 -16.57
C SER A 131 6.19 -20.34 -15.44
N VAL A 132 5.58 -20.80 -14.36
CA VAL A 132 5.37 -20.02 -13.13
C VAL A 132 6.68 -19.47 -12.61
N LEU A 133 7.72 -20.31 -12.55
CA LEU A 133 9.06 -19.92 -12.10
C LEU A 133 9.68 -18.84 -13.02
N GLU A 134 9.60 -19.02 -14.34
CA GLU A 134 10.17 -18.07 -15.29
C GLU A 134 9.50 -16.69 -15.21
N ASN A 135 8.17 -16.64 -15.04
CA ASN A 135 7.46 -15.38 -14.81
C ASN A 135 8.03 -14.63 -13.61
N LEU A 136 8.25 -15.31 -12.50
CA LEU A 136 8.75 -14.70 -11.28
C LEU A 136 10.22 -14.31 -11.40
N ARG A 137 11.05 -15.17 -11.98
CA ARG A 137 12.48 -14.89 -12.25
C ARG A 137 12.69 -13.61 -13.06
N LEU A 138 11.84 -13.36 -14.06
CA LEU A 138 11.91 -12.14 -14.87
C LEU A 138 11.72 -10.88 -14.02
N VAL A 139 10.79 -10.90 -13.05
CA VAL A 139 10.56 -9.77 -12.15
C VAL A 139 11.72 -9.58 -11.18
N VAL A 140 12.21 -10.66 -10.56
CA VAL A 140 13.39 -10.63 -9.68
C VAL A 140 14.61 -10.08 -10.42
N GLN A 141 14.83 -10.53 -11.65
CA GLN A 141 15.91 -10.04 -12.51
C GLN A 141 15.79 -8.56 -12.83
N ALA A 142 14.57 -8.09 -13.17
CA ALA A 142 14.29 -6.70 -13.47
C ALA A 142 14.52 -5.79 -12.26
N LYS A 143 14.12 -6.23 -11.07
CA LYS A 143 14.35 -5.52 -9.78
C LYS A 143 15.85 -5.32 -9.53
N LEU A 144 16.66 -6.32 -9.77
CA LEU A 144 18.10 -6.24 -9.55
C LEU A 144 18.86 -5.42 -10.60
N GLY A 145 18.14 -4.81 -11.59
CA GLY A 145 18.74 -4.02 -12.65
C GLY A 145 19.67 -4.84 -13.58
N ARG A 146 19.59 -6.16 -13.48
CA ARG A 146 20.37 -7.09 -14.29
C ARG A 146 19.70 -7.27 -15.66
N GLY A 147 19.64 -6.20 -16.44
CA GLY A 147 19.21 -6.24 -17.84
C GLY A 147 20.09 -7.20 -18.68
N PHE A 148 19.76 -7.38 -19.96
CA PHE A 148 20.44 -8.28 -20.91
C PHE A 148 21.96 -8.25 -20.81
N ASN A 149 22.54 -8.97 -19.87
CA ASN A 149 23.97 -9.20 -19.81
C ASN A 149 24.24 -10.59 -20.40
N LEU A 150 24.39 -10.63 -21.73
CA LEU A 150 24.63 -11.85 -22.51
C LEU A 150 25.89 -12.63 -22.06
N TRP A 151 26.73 -12.03 -21.19
CA TRP A 151 27.96 -12.60 -20.67
C TRP A 151 27.89 -13.06 -19.22
N SER A 152 26.73 -12.98 -18.57
CA SER A 152 26.61 -13.44 -17.20
C SER A 152 26.37 -14.95 -17.15
N MET A 153 27.40 -15.67 -16.72
CA MET A 153 27.41 -17.13 -16.56
C MET A 153 26.26 -17.68 -15.69
N VAL A 154 25.91 -18.92 -15.97
CA VAL A 154 24.91 -19.80 -15.34
C VAL A 154 24.89 -19.74 -13.80
N SER A 155 26.03 -19.51 -13.13
CA SER A 155 26.12 -19.40 -11.66
C SER A 155 25.37 -18.21 -11.04
N ARG A 156 25.03 -17.16 -11.83
CA ARG A 156 24.21 -16.02 -11.35
C ARG A 156 22.71 -16.26 -11.47
N HIS A 157 22.30 -17.34 -12.11
CA HIS A 157 20.89 -17.69 -12.25
C HIS A 157 20.34 -18.42 -11.02
N GLN A 158 21.20 -19.06 -10.21
CA GLN A 158 20.77 -19.80 -9.03
C GLN A 158 20.16 -18.83 -7.99
N ASP A 159 20.83 -17.71 -7.69
CA ASP A 159 20.33 -16.71 -6.75
C ASP A 159 18.93 -16.18 -7.13
N LEU A 160 18.66 -16.01 -8.42
CA LEU A 160 17.36 -15.55 -8.93
C LEU A 160 16.30 -16.65 -8.79
N THR A 161 16.72 -17.90 -9.02
CA THR A 161 15.85 -19.06 -8.88
C THR A 161 15.47 -19.28 -7.42
N ASP A 162 16.45 -19.24 -6.50
CA ASP A 162 16.23 -19.43 -5.08
C ASP A 162 15.27 -18.35 -4.52
N GLN A 163 15.46 -17.07 -4.88
CA GLN A 163 14.55 -16.00 -4.50
C GLN A 163 13.13 -16.18 -5.08
N ALA A 164 13.03 -16.62 -6.33
CA ALA A 164 11.74 -16.89 -6.96
C ALA A 164 11.03 -18.06 -6.27
N GLU A 165 11.74 -19.14 -5.99
CA GLU A 165 11.19 -20.32 -5.29
C GLU A 165 10.73 -19.99 -3.86
N GLU A 166 11.48 -19.15 -3.12
CA GLU A 166 11.06 -18.67 -1.81
C GLU A 166 9.71 -17.92 -1.88
N ILE A 167 9.55 -17.03 -2.85
CA ILE A 167 8.28 -16.31 -3.03
C ILE A 167 7.17 -17.28 -3.48
N LEU A 168 7.45 -18.23 -4.37
CA LEU A 168 6.48 -19.25 -4.80
C LEU A 168 6.02 -20.12 -3.63
N ALA A 169 6.90 -20.46 -2.72
CA ALA A 169 6.54 -21.20 -1.51
C ALA A 169 5.55 -20.40 -0.63
N ARG A 170 5.76 -19.10 -0.47
CA ARG A 170 4.85 -18.22 0.30
C ARG A 170 3.45 -18.15 -0.31
N VAL A 171 3.32 -18.11 -1.63
CA VAL A 171 2.02 -18.10 -2.32
C VAL A 171 1.45 -19.51 -2.57
N ARG A 172 2.12 -20.57 -2.07
CA ARG A 172 1.75 -21.98 -2.27
C ARG A 172 1.63 -22.39 -3.74
N LEU A 173 2.62 -21.98 -4.54
CA LEU A 173 2.74 -22.32 -5.96
C LEU A 173 4.06 -23.04 -6.30
N LEU A 174 4.87 -23.41 -5.30
CA LEU A 174 6.18 -24.01 -5.53
C LEU A 174 6.06 -25.37 -6.26
N ASP A 175 5.07 -26.19 -5.94
CA ASP A 175 4.83 -27.48 -6.58
C ASP A 175 4.42 -27.34 -8.05
N GLN A 176 3.97 -26.15 -8.46
CA GLN A 176 3.54 -25.82 -9.82
C GLN A 176 4.55 -24.96 -10.56
N ARG A 177 5.79 -24.82 -10.04
CA ARG A 177 6.81 -23.92 -10.57
C ARG A 177 7.15 -24.13 -12.05
N ASP A 178 7.09 -25.38 -12.51
CA ASP A 178 7.43 -25.79 -13.88
C ASP A 178 6.21 -25.80 -14.81
N GLN A 179 4.99 -25.62 -14.26
CA GLN A 179 3.76 -25.56 -15.03
C GLN A 179 3.67 -24.27 -15.84
N VAL A 180 3.17 -24.37 -17.07
CA VAL A 180 2.92 -23.19 -17.93
C VAL A 180 1.75 -22.39 -17.38
N VAL A 181 1.89 -21.07 -17.32
CA VAL A 181 0.91 -20.18 -16.69
C VAL A 181 -0.49 -20.27 -17.31
N SER A 182 -0.58 -20.50 -18.64
CA SER A 182 -1.87 -20.67 -19.32
C SER A 182 -2.67 -21.91 -18.85
N GLU A 183 -2.02 -22.85 -18.18
CA GLU A 183 -2.65 -24.07 -17.66
C GLU A 183 -3.09 -23.95 -16.19
N LEU A 184 -2.73 -22.84 -15.54
CA LEU A 184 -3.12 -22.57 -14.16
C LEU A 184 -4.62 -22.25 -14.03
N SER A 185 -5.22 -22.64 -12.89
CA SER A 185 -6.52 -22.12 -12.48
C SER A 185 -6.48 -20.58 -12.32
N HIS A 186 -7.63 -19.94 -12.44
CA HIS A 186 -7.71 -18.49 -12.22
C HIS A 186 -7.21 -18.07 -10.82
N GLY A 187 -7.51 -18.86 -9.79
CA GLY A 187 -7.01 -18.60 -8.43
C GLY A 187 -5.49 -18.69 -8.34
N ASN A 188 -4.87 -19.68 -9.00
CA ASN A 188 -3.40 -19.80 -9.03
C ASN A 188 -2.74 -18.71 -9.88
N GLN A 189 -3.38 -18.27 -10.97
CA GLN A 189 -2.91 -17.07 -11.71
C GLN A 189 -2.93 -15.84 -10.82
N ARG A 190 -3.97 -15.66 -9.99
CA ARG A 190 -4.09 -14.55 -9.03
C ARG A 190 -3.02 -14.60 -7.96
N LYS A 191 -2.72 -15.78 -7.40
CA LYS A 191 -1.60 -15.96 -6.47
C LYS A 191 -0.26 -15.59 -7.12
N LEU A 192 -0.06 -15.97 -8.40
CA LEU A 192 1.15 -15.62 -9.13
C LEU A 192 1.26 -14.10 -9.36
N GLU A 193 0.17 -13.40 -9.67
CA GLU A 193 0.16 -11.92 -9.78
C GLU A 193 0.59 -11.25 -8.46
N VAL A 194 0.09 -11.75 -7.34
CA VAL A 194 0.51 -11.28 -6.00
C VAL A 194 1.99 -11.58 -5.77
N ALA A 195 2.46 -12.78 -6.16
CA ALA A 195 3.87 -13.15 -6.07
C ALA A 195 4.79 -12.20 -6.88
N LEU A 196 4.38 -11.84 -8.10
CA LEU A 196 5.12 -10.87 -8.94
C LEU A 196 5.18 -9.49 -8.26
N LEU A 197 4.09 -9.05 -7.64
CA LEU A 197 4.06 -7.79 -6.92
C LEU A 197 4.96 -7.83 -5.67
N ILE A 198 4.98 -8.93 -4.93
CA ILE A 198 5.89 -9.16 -3.80
C ILE A 198 7.36 -9.15 -4.28
N ALA A 199 7.67 -9.83 -5.38
CA ALA A 199 9.00 -9.86 -5.96
C ALA A 199 9.50 -8.47 -6.37
N GLN A 200 8.60 -7.62 -6.85
CA GLN A 200 8.90 -6.23 -7.22
C GLN A 200 9.27 -5.38 -6.00
N ASP A 201 8.69 -5.68 -4.81
CA ASP A 201 8.93 -5.02 -3.51
C ASP A 201 8.82 -3.48 -3.60
N PRO A 202 7.64 -2.95 -3.96
CA PRO A 202 7.43 -1.53 -4.13
C PRO A 202 7.30 -0.79 -2.79
N ASP A 203 7.40 0.56 -2.81
CA ASP A 203 7.07 1.41 -1.67
C ASP A 203 5.56 1.45 -1.38
N VAL A 204 4.74 1.35 -2.44
CA VAL A 204 3.29 1.36 -2.38
C VAL A 204 2.74 0.13 -3.11
N TYR A 205 2.11 -0.75 -2.36
CA TYR A 205 1.37 -1.90 -2.88
C TYR A 205 -0.06 -1.50 -3.19
N MET A 206 -0.52 -1.78 -4.39
CA MET A 206 -1.89 -1.49 -4.82
C MET A 206 -2.59 -2.78 -5.25
N PHE A 207 -3.59 -3.20 -4.48
CA PHE A 207 -4.41 -4.38 -4.74
C PHE A 207 -5.82 -3.96 -5.16
N ASP A 208 -6.24 -4.38 -6.35
CA ASP A 208 -7.57 -4.09 -6.91
C ASP A 208 -8.36 -5.40 -6.96
N GLU A 209 -9.22 -5.62 -5.96
CA GLU A 209 -10.04 -6.82 -5.76
C GLU A 209 -9.20 -8.12 -5.81
N PRO A 210 -8.20 -8.28 -4.93
CA PRO A 210 -7.23 -9.36 -5.02
C PRO A 210 -7.85 -10.75 -4.85
N THR A 211 -9.02 -10.85 -4.23
CA THR A 211 -9.73 -12.11 -4.00
C THR A 211 -10.86 -12.38 -4.98
N ALA A 212 -11.05 -11.53 -5.99
CA ALA A 212 -12.11 -11.70 -6.98
C ALA A 212 -11.90 -12.97 -7.81
N GLY A 213 -12.95 -13.80 -7.91
CA GLY A 213 -12.91 -15.06 -8.68
C GLY A 213 -12.13 -16.20 -8.03
N MET A 214 -11.64 -16.04 -6.80
CA MET A 214 -10.97 -17.10 -6.04
C MET A 214 -11.99 -17.94 -5.25
N SER A 215 -11.65 -19.21 -5.06
CA SER A 215 -12.42 -20.09 -4.16
C SER A 215 -12.24 -19.69 -2.69
N VAL A 216 -13.12 -20.22 -1.82
CA VAL A 216 -13.07 -19.97 -0.37
C VAL A 216 -11.75 -20.44 0.24
N ASP A 217 -11.15 -21.50 -0.30
CA ASP A 217 -9.88 -22.04 0.20
C ASP A 217 -8.64 -21.30 -0.33
N GLU A 218 -8.77 -20.62 -1.46
CA GLU A 218 -7.65 -19.88 -2.10
C GLU A 218 -7.52 -18.45 -1.60
N ALA A 219 -8.63 -17.76 -1.37
CA ALA A 219 -8.66 -16.37 -0.94
C ALA A 219 -7.88 -16.11 0.36
N PRO A 220 -7.94 -16.96 1.42
CA PRO A 220 -7.18 -16.77 2.64
C PRO A 220 -5.68 -16.67 2.42
N VAL A 221 -5.11 -17.43 1.46
CA VAL A 221 -3.66 -17.37 1.16
C VAL A 221 -3.23 -15.97 0.75
N VAL A 222 -4.01 -15.31 -0.10
CA VAL A 222 -3.72 -13.94 -0.56
C VAL A 222 -3.92 -12.93 0.56
N LEU A 223 -4.96 -13.10 1.37
CA LEU A 223 -5.23 -12.19 2.50
C LEU A 223 -4.16 -12.28 3.59
N ASP A 224 -3.68 -13.50 3.90
CA ASP A 224 -2.59 -13.74 4.84
C ASP A 224 -1.29 -13.05 4.36
N LEU A 225 -1.00 -13.13 3.06
CA LEU A 225 0.16 -12.45 2.46
C LEU A 225 0.03 -10.92 2.54
N ILE A 226 -1.15 -10.37 2.30
CA ILE A 226 -1.39 -8.92 2.46
C ILE A 226 -1.22 -8.53 3.94
N ALA A 227 -1.72 -9.34 4.88
CA ALA A 227 -1.53 -9.12 6.31
C ALA A 227 -0.05 -9.19 6.72
N GLU A 228 0.72 -10.11 6.13
CA GLU A 228 2.18 -10.19 6.33
C GLU A 228 2.90 -8.95 5.80
N LEU A 229 2.56 -8.49 4.58
CA LEU A 229 3.12 -7.27 4.00
C LEU A 229 2.82 -6.03 4.86
N LYS A 230 1.68 -5.98 5.51
CA LYS A 230 1.30 -4.91 6.44
C LYS A 230 2.25 -4.79 7.63
N GLN A 231 2.95 -5.86 8.02
CA GLN A 231 3.95 -5.81 9.10
C GLN A 231 5.21 -5.01 8.71
N GLN A 232 5.42 -4.78 7.42
CA GLN A 232 6.50 -3.94 6.90
C GLN A 232 6.13 -2.46 7.11
N LYS A 233 6.71 -1.83 8.14
CA LYS A 233 6.33 -0.48 8.57
C LYS A 233 6.81 0.64 7.66
N ASP A 234 7.60 0.34 6.65
CA ASP A 234 8.15 1.28 5.67
C ASP A 234 7.40 1.28 4.32
N ARG A 235 6.35 0.49 4.19
CA ARG A 235 5.51 0.36 2.99
C ARG A 235 4.10 0.88 3.24
N SER A 236 3.39 1.26 2.18
CA SER A 236 1.97 1.60 2.22
C SER A 236 1.17 0.61 1.37
N ILE A 237 0.00 0.21 1.84
CA ILE A 237 -0.86 -0.73 1.12
C ILE A 237 -2.19 -0.05 0.83
N LEU A 238 -2.58 -0.02 -0.45
CA LEU A 238 -3.88 0.42 -0.92
C LEU A 238 -4.66 -0.80 -1.40
N LEU A 239 -5.87 -0.98 -0.86
CA LEU A 239 -6.72 -2.13 -1.16
C LEU A 239 -8.10 -1.65 -1.62
N VAL A 240 -8.51 -2.03 -2.82
CA VAL A 240 -9.92 -1.96 -3.24
C VAL A 240 -10.54 -3.32 -2.98
N GLU A 241 -11.57 -3.36 -2.16
CA GLU A 241 -12.34 -4.57 -1.84
C GLU A 241 -13.80 -4.23 -1.59
N HIS A 242 -14.67 -5.24 -1.80
CA HIS A 242 -16.10 -5.13 -1.56
C HIS A 242 -16.57 -5.96 -0.36
N LYS A 243 -15.77 -6.94 0.08
CA LYS A 243 -16.07 -7.80 1.22
C LYS A 243 -15.74 -7.06 2.51
N MET A 244 -16.76 -6.72 3.27
CA MET A 244 -16.61 -5.91 4.48
C MET A 244 -15.88 -6.62 5.61
N ASP A 245 -15.97 -7.94 5.70
CA ASP A 245 -15.21 -8.79 6.63
C ASP A 245 -13.69 -8.68 6.36
N VAL A 246 -13.28 -8.74 5.10
CA VAL A 246 -11.88 -8.55 4.67
C VAL A 246 -11.39 -7.14 5.06
N ILE A 247 -12.19 -6.12 4.76
CA ILE A 247 -11.85 -4.73 5.07
C ILE A 247 -11.69 -4.54 6.58
N ARG A 248 -12.63 -5.06 7.38
CA ARG A 248 -12.58 -4.97 8.86
C ARG A 248 -11.35 -5.66 9.45
N SER A 249 -10.93 -6.78 8.87
CA SER A 249 -9.80 -7.57 9.38
C SER A 249 -8.44 -6.96 9.03
N LEU A 250 -8.32 -6.27 7.89
CA LEU A 250 -7.04 -5.81 7.35
C LEU A 250 -6.81 -4.31 7.45
N ALA A 251 -7.86 -3.47 7.27
CA ALA A 251 -7.70 -2.04 7.10
C ALA A 251 -7.41 -1.31 8.42
N ASP A 252 -6.43 -0.40 8.39
CA ASP A 252 -6.20 0.59 9.44
C ASP A 252 -7.02 1.85 9.18
N ARG A 253 -7.33 2.12 7.91
CA ARG A 253 -8.05 3.29 7.45
C ARG A 253 -8.96 2.93 6.28
N ILE A 254 -10.11 3.58 6.21
CA ILE A 254 -11.06 3.45 5.10
C ILE A 254 -11.26 4.81 4.45
N ILE A 255 -11.19 4.83 3.13
CA ILE A 255 -11.56 5.94 2.26
C ILE A 255 -12.80 5.53 1.49
N VAL A 256 -13.84 6.34 1.54
CA VAL A 256 -15.09 6.13 0.79
C VAL A 256 -15.14 7.06 -0.39
N LEU A 257 -15.23 6.48 -1.60
CA LEU A 257 -15.53 7.24 -2.80
C LEU A 257 -17.02 7.11 -3.16
N HIS A 258 -17.64 8.23 -3.49
CA HIS A 258 -19.01 8.30 -3.97
C HIS A 258 -19.10 9.31 -5.11
N ASN A 259 -19.66 8.91 -6.25
CA ASN A 259 -19.79 9.76 -7.44
C ASN A 259 -18.49 10.48 -7.85
N GLY A 260 -17.36 9.77 -7.75
CA GLY A 260 -16.03 10.29 -8.10
C GLY A 260 -15.38 11.18 -7.04
N ALA A 261 -16.06 11.52 -5.96
CA ALA A 261 -15.55 12.39 -4.91
C ALA A 261 -15.22 11.60 -3.61
N LEU A 262 -14.37 12.19 -2.76
CA LEU A 262 -14.09 11.69 -1.41
C LEU A 262 -15.30 11.99 -0.52
N ALA A 263 -15.98 10.95 -0.05
CA ALA A 263 -17.17 11.07 0.80
C ALA A 263 -16.87 10.90 2.28
N ALA A 264 -15.94 9.98 2.64
CA ALA A 264 -15.49 9.80 4.02
C ALA A 264 -14.05 9.30 4.04
N ASP A 265 -13.33 9.55 5.15
CA ASP A 265 -11.94 9.18 5.36
C ASP A 265 -11.66 9.08 6.86
N GLY A 266 -11.26 7.93 7.36
CA GLY A 266 -11.01 7.73 8.78
C GLY A 266 -10.80 6.29 9.20
N ALA A 267 -10.83 6.06 10.52
CA ALA A 267 -10.75 4.73 11.10
C ALA A 267 -11.96 3.87 10.69
N PRO A 268 -11.79 2.53 10.51
CA PRO A 268 -12.87 1.66 10.06
C PRO A 268 -14.16 1.79 10.88
N ALA A 269 -14.06 1.84 12.21
CA ALA A 269 -15.22 1.95 13.10
C ALA A 269 -15.99 3.26 12.90
N GLU A 270 -15.29 4.38 12.71
CA GLU A 270 -15.89 5.70 12.52
C GLU A 270 -16.56 5.82 11.15
N VAL A 271 -15.85 5.40 10.11
CA VAL A 271 -16.36 5.48 8.71
C VAL A 271 -17.58 4.59 8.55
N MET A 272 -17.57 3.38 9.11
CA MET A 272 -18.69 2.44 9.01
C MET A 272 -19.93 2.88 9.78
N ALA A 273 -19.76 3.68 10.82
CA ALA A 273 -20.88 4.26 11.58
C ALA A 273 -21.44 5.55 10.94
N SER A 274 -20.80 6.08 9.90
CA SER A 274 -21.20 7.35 9.28
C SER A 274 -22.46 7.21 8.41
N ASP A 275 -23.33 8.20 8.46
CA ASP A 275 -24.56 8.27 7.65
C ASP A 275 -24.25 8.20 6.15
N VAL A 276 -23.12 8.77 5.72
CA VAL A 276 -22.66 8.77 4.33
C VAL A 276 -22.44 7.37 3.78
N VAL A 277 -21.88 6.48 4.60
CA VAL A 277 -21.67 5.07 4.25
C VAL A 277 -23.00 4.34 4.25
N GLN A 278 -23.84 4.58 5.26
CA GLN A 278 -25.16 3.99 5.33
C GLN A 278 -26.00 4.39 4.10
N GLU A 279 -26.07 5.63 3.70
CA GLU A 279 -26.77 6.08 2.49
C GLU A 279 -26.18 5.54 1.20
N ALA A 280 -24.85 5.55 1.06
CA ALA A 280 -24.17 5.06 -0.14
C ALA A 280 -24.39 3.55 -0.38
N TYR A 281 -24.54 2.79 0.70
CA TYR A 281 -24.77 1.35 0.67
C TYR A 281 -26.23 0.94 0.90
N MET A 282 -27.04 1.70 1.66
CA MET A 282 -28.47 1.43 1.92
C MET A 282 -29.36 1.59 0.67
N GLY A 283 -28.93 2.33 -0.34
CA GLY A 283 -29.64 2.40 -1.63
C GLY A 283 -29.71 1.07 -2.39
N ARG A 284 -28.98 0.02 -1.92
CA ARG A 284 -29.00 -1.36 -2.45
C ARG A 284 -28.78 -2.36 -1.32
N GLY A 285 -29.85 -2.56 -0.48
CA GLY A 285 -29.99 -3.76 0.36
C GLY A 285 -28.84 -4.11 1.29
N LEU A 286 -28.63 -3.36 2.37
CA LEU A 286 -27.87 -3.78 3.55
C LEU A 286 -28.51 -4.98 4.27
N GLU A 287 -29.72 -5.39 3.89
CA GLU A 287 -30.38 -6.60 4.46
C GLU A 287 -29.58 -7.87 4.26
N GLY A 288 -28.70 -7.96 3.24
CA GLY A 288 -27.81 -9.10 3.03
C GLY A 288 -26.46 -9.00 3.77
N ILE A 289 -26.05 -7.81 4.26
CA ILE A 289 -24.73 -7.59 4.87
C ILE A 289 -24.80 -7.64 6.40
N LEU A 290 -25.96 -7.39 6.98
CA LEU A 290 -26.21 -7.43 8.44
C LEU A 290 -26.85 -8.75 8.91
N ALA A 291 -27.27 -9.64 7.99
CA ALA A 291 -27.87 -10.92 8.31
C ALA A 291 -26.86 -12.04 8.61
N ASP A 292 -25.56 -11.82 8.40
CA ASP A 292 -24.46 -12.74 8.71
C ASP A 292 -23.63 -12.29 9.93
N VAL A 293 -24.28 -11.63 10.92
CA VAL A 293 -23.70 -11.35 12.24
C VAL A 293 -24.35 -12.22 13.30
#